data_cf4ddd74c702151accdf0159a1d66962
#
_entry.id   cf4ddd74c702151accdf0159a1d66962
#
_cell.length_a   1.000
_cell.length_b   1.000
_cell.length_c   1.000
_cell.angle_alpha   90.00
_cell.angle_beta   90.00
_cell.angle_gamma   90.00
#
_symmetry.space_group_name_H-M   'P 1'
#
loop_
_entity.id
_entity.type
_entity.pdbx_description
1 polymer ?
#
loop_
_entity_poly.entity_id
_entity_poly.type
_entity_poly.pdbx_seq_one_letter_code
_entity_poly.pdbx_strand_id
1 'polypeptide(L)'
;MRSTLSRELVTAARLADPVTRRPIDFREEVDWNAVLDIFAANKVPLVGLADDPVLAACPMLQLAGFQTAVNAQTETWRRFRHEYGLVRDRFKQLGIESVLFKSVGLAPSFPYTSDNMDTLVRRENIQTAREILGELGYVELRNIEEPLKFLFRKFAGGESVSAIHLHGTVGWGVPFLDDDALWSRVRASEDDPLVVVPAPGDALLVTVAHAFYENKSFKLQDIARIRHCLHKGNIDYSDIERIARERGWEDGLAFCLTLYARLEDGLYGEQLIPGDALERAGRIVASNAWLSRHLENASKRDVVHFPFRLSFLFGKTMYYRKILGDSRRRFGTRMRDVVSTLAWGIKLKLRIRGQRGMIVSFSGIDGSGKTVHIRSLIDAFAIAEVRASGYWSRFGSSARENGSGGPRTGSAGPRAGNAASTEASDTAASLERRRRRLRNPAIRFCWLAFNLAVLVHRYNWRVRLKRMLGGVVICDRYIYDAVVEIGASLPDDPKLSRLAGRLLTGLCPRPDVAWLLDVPADVSVRRQADEGGSAASSGELARQRSAYLALVGTYGLNVVTTQSRPEETTSAVVRDTLRAYYRNYGTWVNALLLSNPGQMNPKKEER
;
A
#
# COMPACT_ATOMS: atom_id res chain seq x y z
N MET A 1 18.00 22.08 26.16
CA MET A 1 17.06 21.02 25.75
C MET A 1 16.83 19.92 26.79
N ARG A 2 17.80 19.61 27.68
CA ARG A 2 17.62 18.52 28.70
C ARG A 2 16.41 18.70 29.62
N SER A 3 16.05 19.91 30.00
CA SER A 3 14.91 20.20 30.87
C SER A 3 13.53 20.07 30.20
N THR A 4 13.47 19.81 28.88
CA THR A 4 12.23 19.79 28.09
C THR A 4 11.91 18.39 27.55
N LEU A 5 12.75 17.38 27.85
CA LEU A 5 12.55 15.99 27.44
C LEU A 5 11.86 15.20 28.56
N SER A 6 10.79 14.48 28.23
CA SER A 6 10.16 13.59 29.20
C SER A 6 11.09 12.41 29.53
N ARG A 7 10.91 11.84 30.71
CA ARG A 7 11.68 10.70 31.17
C ARG A 7 11.46 9.49 30.27
N GLU A 8 10.22 9.25 29.86
CA GLU A 8 9.80 8.16 28.94
C GLU A 8 10.50 8.30 27.57
N LEU A 9 10.62 9.53 27.05
CA LEU A 9 11.30 9.78 25.78
C LEU A 9 12.81 9.50 25.86
N VAL A 10 13.47 9.93 26.93
CA VAL A 10 14.90 9.66 27.16
C VAL A 10 15.14 8.15 27.33
N THR A 11 14.27 7.48 28.10
CA THR A 11 14.32 6.03 28.28
C THR A 11 14.12 5.30 26.94
N ALA A 12 13.11 5.70 26.16
CA ALA A 12 12.87 5.12 24.83
C ALA A 12 14.07 5.32 23.89
N ALA A 13 14.66 6.51 23.88
CA ALA A 13 15.84 6.80 23.07
C ALA A 13 17.05 5.92 23.45
N ARG A 14 17.31 5.77 24.75
CA ARG A 14 18.41 4.93 25.27
C ARG A 14 18.21 3.45 25.00
N LEU A 15 16.97 2.96 25.12
CA LEU A 15 16.63 1.58 24.77
C LEU A 15 16.82 1.31 23.27
N ALA A 16 16.49 2.29 22.44
CA ALA A 16 16.62 2.21 20.99
C ALA A 16 18.05 2.51 20.46
N ASP A 17 18.99 2.84 21.36
CA ASP A 17 20.35 3.23 20.94
C ASP A 17 21.14 2.03 20.38
N PRO A 18 21.55 2.05 19.11
CA PRO A 18 22.34 0.96 18.52
C PRO A 18 23.84 1.04 18.87
N VAL A 19 24.27 2.11 19.56
CA VAL A 19 25.68 2.43 19.79
C VAL A 19 26.11 2.09 21.21
N THR A 20 25.48 2.72 22.18
CA THR A 20 25.89 2.64 23.58
C THR A 20 24.72 2.15 24.43
N ARG A 21 24.76 0.91 24.83
CA ARG A 21 23.81 0.38 25.81
C ARG A 21 24.23 0.83 27.20
N ARG A 22 23.79 2.00 27.60
CA ARG A 22 23.99 2.46 28.97
C ARG A 22 23.08 1.66 29.90
N PRO A 23 23.54 1.32 31.11
CA PRO A 23 22.69 0.73 32.13
C PRO A 23 21.48 1.67 32.35
N ILE A 24 20.28 1.13 32.19
CA ILE A 24 19.03 1.82 32.52
C ILE A 24 18.64 1.33 33.91
N ASP A 25 18.43 2.27 34.83
CA ASP A 25 17.87 1.90 36.13
C ASP A 25 16.37 1.68 35.98
N PHE A 26 15.97 0.41 35.90
CA PHE A 26 14.56 0.02 35.80
C PHE A 26 13.75 0.24 37.09
N ARG A 27 14.38 0.74 38.17
CA ARG A 27 13.69 1.10 39.41
C ARG A 27 13.12 2.52 39.36
N GLU A 28 13.54 3.34 38.40
CA GLU A 28 12.93 4.65 38.17
C GLU A 28 11.46 4.50 37.77
N GLU A 29 10.59 5.35 38.32
CA GLU A 29 9.18 5.44 37.89
C GLU A 29 9.09 5.95 36.45
N VAL A 30 8.86 5.02 35.51
CA VAL A 30 8.66 5.27 34.09
C VAL A 30 7.34 4.65 33.68
N ASP A 31 6.52 5.36 32.95
CA ASP A 31 5.34 4.75 32.30
C ASP A 31 5.77 3.93 31.06
N TRP A 32 5.88 2.62 31.27
CA TRP A 32 6.31 1.69 30.22
C TRP A 32 5.31 1.55 29.08
N ASN A 33 4.02 1.81 29.28
CA ASN A 33 3.04 1.88 28.18
C ASN A 33 3.31 3.10 27.32
N ALA A 34 3.61 4.26 27.93
CA ALA A 34 4.00 5.45 27.19
C ALA A 34 5.30 5.24 26.40
N VAL A 35 6.28 4.49 26.95
CA VAL A 35 7.50 4.12 26.20
C VAL A 35 7.15 3.25 24.98
N LEU A 36 6.25 2.27 25.12
CA LEU A 36 5.79 1.44 24.01
C LEU A 36 5.06 2.25 22.93
N ASP A 37 4.21 3.20 23.35
CA ASP A 37 3.53 4.11 22.43
C ASP A 37 4.52 5.01 21.68
N ILE A 38 5.58 5.49 22.36
CA ILE A 38 6.67 6.25 21.72
C ILE A 38 7.36 5.37 20.65
N PHE A 39 7.63 4.10 20.93
CA PHE A 39 8.23 3.18 19.94
C PHE A 39 7.33 2.98 18.75
N ALA A 40 6.05 2.74 18.95
CA ALA A 40 5.08 2.58 17.87
C ALA A 40 5.01 3.83 16.97
N ALA A 41 4.86 5.02 17.58
CA ALA A 41 4.80 6.30 16.88
C ALA A 41 6.09 6.62 16.10
N ASN A 42 7.23 6.12 16.55
CA ASN A 42 8.56 6.39 16.00
C ASN A 42 9.14 5.24 15.16
N LYS A 43 8.36 4.19 14.90
CA LYS A 43 8.76 3.03 14.11
C LYS A 43 10.04 2.34 14.61
N VAL A 44 10.24 2.32 15.94
CA VAL A 44 11.40 1.65 16.55
C VAL A 44 11.19 0.13 16.54
N PRO A 45 12.15 -0.65 16.05
CA PRO A 45 12.06 -2.11 16.06
C PRO A 45 12.06 -2.68 17.46
N LEU A 46 11.10 -3.56 17.78
CA LEU A 46 11.00 -4.19 19.10
C LEU A 46 11.69 -5.57 19.15
N VAL A 47 11.83 -6.25 18.00
CA VAL A 47 12.39 -7.61 17.94
C VAL A 47 13.81 -7.66 18.52
N GLY A 48 14.67 -6.70 18.16
CA GLY A 48 16.03 -6.63 18.71
C GLY A 48 16.09 -6.31 20.20
N LEU A 49 15.01 -5.76 20.78
CA LEU A 49 14.91 -5.52 22.23
C LEU A 49 14.43 -6.76 22.98
N ALA A 50 13.58 -7.57 22.35
CA ALA A 50 13.03 -8.78 22.95
C ALA A 50 14.11 -9.86 23.22
N ASP A 51 15.08 -9.93 22.32
CA ASP A 51 16.16 -10.94 22.37
C ASP A 51 17.41 -10.44 23.13
N ASP A 52 17.36 -9.22 23.70
CA ASP A 52 18.50 -8.62 24.36
C ASP A 52 18.62 -9.04 25.81
N PRO A 53 19.68 -9.82 26.20
CA PRO A 53 19.85 -10.27 27.55
C PRO A 53 20.06 -9.13 28.59
N VAL A 54 20.57 -7.99 28.17
CA VAL A 54 20.75 -6.81 29.03
C VAL A 54 19.40 -6.21 29.45
N LEU A 55 18.37 -6.38 28.61
CA LEU A 55 17.02 -5.89 28.87
C LEU A 55 16.09 -6.92 29.50
N ALA A 56 16.58 -8.12 29.86
CA ALA A 56 15.74 -9.18 30.43
C ALA A 56 14.93 -8.75 31.67
N ALA A 57 15.46 -7.81 32.46
CA ALA A 57 14.77 -7.23 33.62
C ALA A 57 13.88 -6.03 33.31
N CYS A 58 13.77 -5.62 32.05
CA CYS A 58 12.97 -4.44 31.67
C CYS A 58 11.46 -4.74 31.82
N PRO A 59 10.72 -3.97 32.62
CA PRO A 59 9.29 -4.20 32.84
C PRO A 59 8.45 -4.13 31.57
N MET A 60 8.89 -3.35 30.56
CA MET A 60 8.22 -3.24 29.26
C MET A 60 8.08 -4.61 28.58
N LEU A 61 9.06 -5.50 28.70
CA LEU A 61 9.03 -6.83 28.07
C LEU A 61 7.88 -7.71 28.57
N GLN A 62 7.35 -7.42 29.77
CA GLN A 62 6.24 -8.17 30.38
C GLN A 62 4.87 -7.62 29.98
N LEU A 63 4.80 -6.48 29.29
CA LEU A 63 3.53 -5.92 28.83
C LEU A 63 2.91 -6.80 27.73
N ALA A 64 1.62 -7.10 27.86
CA ALA A 64 0.88 -7.83 26.83
C ALA A 64 0.92 -7.14 25.45
N GLY A 65 0.88 -5.80 25.44
CA GLY A 65 1.04 -4.99 24.23
C GLY A 65 2.40 -5.16 23.56
N PHE A 66 3.48 -5.25 24.35
CA PHE A 66 4.83 -5.49 23.83
C PHE A 66 4.92 -6.87 23.17
N GLN A 67 4.48 -7.93 23.84
CA GLN A 67 4.52 -9.30 23.29
C GLN A 67 3.71 -9.42 21.99
N THR A 68 2.52 -8.81 21.96
CA THR A 68 1.70 -8.77 20.75
C THR A 68 2.41 -8.05 19.59
N ALA A 69 3.02 -6.90 19.86
CA ALA A 69 3.74 -6.11 18.86
C ALA A 69 5.00 -6.84 18.37
N VAL A 70 5.78 -7.47 19.24
CA VAL A 70 6.96 -8.26 18.86
C VAL A 70 6.58 -9.43 17.96
N ASN A 71 5.52 -10.17 18.31
CA ASN A 71 5.07 -11.30 17.50
C ASN A 71 4.65 -10.84 16.08
N ALA A 72 3.90 -9.75 15.99
CA ALA A 72 3.48 -9.18 14.71
C ALA A 72 4.67 -8.67 13.88
N GLN A 73 5.65 -8.00 14.51
CA GLN A 73 6.86 -7.54 13.83
C GLN A 73 7.74 -8.72 13.38
N THR A 74 7.90 -9.75 14.19
CA THR A 74 8.67 -10.95 13.85
C THR A 74 8.09 -11.65 12.62
N GLU A 75 6.77 -11.81 12.57
CA GLU A 75 6.10 -12.41 11.44
C GLU A 75 6.25 -11.55 10.17
N THR A 76 6.11 -10.23 10.30
CA THR A 76 6.33 -9.28 9.18
C THR A 76 7.78 -9.33 8.70
N TRP A 77 8.74 -9.39 9.59
CA TRP A 77 10.16 -9.51 9.28
C TRP A 77 10.47 -10.80 8.52
N ARG A 78 9.96 -11.95 8.97
CA ARG A 78 10.14 -13.26 8.29
C ARG A 78 9.58 -13.21 6.87
N ARG A 79 8.39 -12.66 6.68
CA ARG A 79 7.77 -12.51 5.37
C ARG A 79 8.58 -11.60 4.46
N PHE A 80 9.00 -10.44 4.93
CA PHE A 80 9.79 -9.51 4.13
C PHE A 80 11.15 -10.09 3.77
N ARG A 81 11.81 -10.78 4.69
CA ARG A 81 13.10 -11.43 4.42
C ARG A 81 12.95 -12.54 3.36
N HIS A 82 11.91 -13.34 3.46
CA HIS A 82 11.62 -14.37 2.47
C HIS A 82 11.38 -13.76 1.08
N GLU A 83 10.50 -12.77 0.99
CA GLU A 83 10.16 -12.10 -0.26
C GLU A 83 11.37 -11.37 -0.88
N TYR A 84 12.17 -10.71 -0.04
CA TYR A 84 13.42 -10.08 -0.48
C TYR A 84 14.38 -11.11 -1.06
N GLY A 85 14.52 -12.27 -0.43
CA GLY A 85 15.36 -13.36 -0.93
C GLY A 85 14.95 -13.78 -2.34
N LEU A 86 13.66 -14.00 -2.57
CA LEU A 86 13.13 -14.36 -3.90
C LEU A 86 13.45 -13.29 -4.96
N VAL A 87 13.24 -12.01 -4.63
CA VAL A 87 13.49 -10.90 -5.55
C VAL A 87 14.99 -10.75 -5.83
N ARG A 88 15.82 -10.75 -4.78
CA ARG A 88 17.29 -10.67 -4.91
C ARG A 88 17.86 -11.78 -5.77
N ASP A 89 17.43 -13.03 -5.51
CA ASP A 89 17.96 -14.19 -6.24
C ASP A 89 17.55 -14.12 -7.72
N ARG A 90 16.34 -13.65 -8.01
CA ARG A 90 15.90 -13.46 -9.38
C ARG A 90 16.64 -12.31 -10.08
N PHE A 91 16.88 -11.20 -9.38
CA PHE A 91 17.71 -10.11 -9.88
C PHE A 91 19.14 -10.59 -10.18
N LYS A 92 19.76 -11.32 -9.25
CA LYS A 92 21.10 -11.88 -9.41
C LYS A 92 21.23 -12.82 -10.60
N GLN A 93 20.22 -13.68 -10.83
CA GLN A 93 20.18 -14.57 -12.00
C GLN A 93 20.22 -13.82 -13.33
N LEU A 94 19.73 -12.60 -13.37
CA LEU A 94 19.66 -11.74 -14.55
C LEU A 94 20.71 -10.61 -14.54
N GLY A 95 21.69 -10.69 -13.63
CA GLY A 95 22.79 -9.71 -13.55
C GLY A 95 22.37 -8.33 -13.04
N ILE A 96 21.24 -8.22 -12.36
CA ILE A 96 20.76 -6.96 -11.80
C ILE A 96 21.28 -6.80 -10.37
N GLU A 97 22.12 -5.80 -10.16
CA GLU A 97 22.54 -5.36 -8.83
C GLU A 97 21.41 -4.60 -8.13
N SER A 98 21.23 -4.82 -6.83
CA SER A 98 20.24 -4.10 -6.03
C SER A 98 20.76 -3.74 -4.65
N VAL A 99 20.33 -2.59 -4.13
CA VAL A 99 20.76 -2.03 -2.85
C VAL A 99 19.53 -1.69 -2.00
N LEU A 100 19.52 -2.13 -0.75
CA LEU A 100 18.56 -1.62 0.25
C LEU A 100 19.12 -0.34 0.86
N PHE A 101 18.54 0.82 0.55
CA PHE A 101 19.20 2.09 0.85
C PHE A 101 18.58 2.91 1.99
N LYS A 102 17.38 2.62 2.43
CA LYS A 102 16.73 3.35 3.54
C LYS A 102 16.69 2.59 4.86
N SER A 103 17.04 1.33 4.88
CA SER A 103 16.85 0.45 6.04
C SER A 103 18.16 0.01 6.68
N VAL A 104 19.19 0.80 6.49
CA VAL A 104 20.54 0.48 6.91
C VAL A 104 20.69 0.69 8.42
N GLY A 105 21.29 -0.30 9.10
CA GLY A 105 21.97 -0.07 10.33
C GLY A 105 21.18 -0.24 11.62
N LEU A 106 20.00 -0.83 11.60
CA LEU A 106 19.32 -1.30 12.81
C LEU A 106 19.22 -2.82 12.79
N ALA A 107 19.61 -3.47 13.88
CA ALA A 107 19.50 -4.93 14.01
C ALA A 107 18.06 -5.34 14.37
N PRO A 108 17.50 -6.35 13.73
CA PRO A 108 18.02 -6.98 12.52
C PRO A 108 17.98 -6.01 11.34
N SER A 109 18.94 -6.10 10.44
CA SER A 109 19.19 -5.14 9.33
C SER A 109 18.08 -5.04 8.28
N PHE A 110 16.96 -5.66 8.51
CA PHE A 110 15.82 -5.71 7.61
C PHE A 110 14.74 -4.70 8.01
N PRO A 111 14.03 -4.04 7.05
CA PRO A 111 13.07 -2.97 7.34
C PRO A 111 11.70 -3.48 7.83
N TYR A 112 11.65 -4.34 8.82
CA TYR A 112 10.41 -4.95 9.27
C TYR A 112 9.45 -4.01 10.03
N THR A 113 9.88 -2.80 10.35
CA THR A 113 9.00 -1.72 10.83
C THR A 113 8.55 -0.78 9.73
N SER A 114 9.04 -0.98 8.52
CA SER A 114 8.64 -0.22 7.34
C SER A 114 7.49 -0.92 6.63
N ASP A 115 6.64 -0.12 5.98
CA ASP A 115 5.54 -0.66 5.17
C ASP A 115 6.03 -1.18 3.81
N ASN A 116 7.32 -0.98 3.51
CA ASN A 116 7.94 -1.35 2.23
C ASN A 116 9.46 -1.52 2.35
N MET A 117 10.05 -2.18 1.34
CA MET A 117 11.49 -2.30 1.14
C MET A 117 11.92 -1.31 0.04
N ASP A 118 12.71 -0.31 0.41
CA ASP A 118 13.25 0.66 -0.55
C ASP A 118 14.48 0.07 -1.25
N THR A 119 14.28 -0.39 -2.47
CA THR A 119 15.30 -1.09 -3.27
C THR A 119 15.74 -0.22 -4.43
N LEU A 120 17.04 0.10 -4.49
CA LEU A 120 17.65 0.81 -5.59
C LEU A 120 18.22 -0.18 -6.60
N VAL A 121 17.97 0.05 -7.88
CA VAL A 121 18.59 -0.65 -9.01
C VAL A 121 19.20 0.38 -9.96
N ARG A 122 20.17 -0.04 -10.80
CA ARG A 122 20.70 0.87 -11.83
C ARG A 122 19.59 1.29 -12.79
N ARG A 123 19.65 2.54 -13.26
CA ARG A 123 18.60 3.15 -14.10
C ARG A 123 18.31 2.32 -15.35
N GLU A 124 19.31 1.77 -15.99
CA GLU A 124 19.20 0.92 -17.18
C GLU A 124 18.43 -0.38 -16.90
N ASN A 125 18.47 -0.90 -15.68
CA ASN A 125 17.83 -2.15 -15.29
C ASN A 125 16.40 -1.98 -14.76
N ILE A 126 15.90 -0.75 -14.63
CA ILE A 126 14.63 -0.49 -13.94
C ILE A 126 13.44 -1.16 -14.64
N GLN A 127 13.43 -1.18 -15.97
CA GLN A 127 12.35 -1.79 -16.72
C GLN A 127 12.34 -3.31 -16.53
N THR A 128 13.50 -3.96 -16.62
CA THR A 128 13.64 -5.40 -16.39
C THR A 128 13.28 -5.77 -14.94
N ALA A 129 13.71 -4.95 -13.98
CA ALA A 129 13.35 -5.16 -12.57
C ALA A 129 11.81 -5.07 -12.33
N ARG A 130 11.11 -4.16 -13.01
CA ARG A 130 9.65 -4.06 -12.95
C ARG A 130 8.97 -5.30 -13.53
N GLU A 131 9.47 -5.84 -14.63
CA GLU A 131 8.96 -7.06 -15.26
C GLU A 131 9.14 -8.27 -14.33
N ILE A 132 10.33 -8.42 -13.73
CA ILE A 132 10.63 -9.47 -12.76
C ILE A 132 9.68 -9.40 -11.54
N LEU A 133 9.48 -8.21 -10.98
CA LEU A 133 8.53 -8.04 -9.87
C LEU A 133 7.11 -8.47 -10.28
N GLY A 134 6.72 -8.16 -11.52
CA GLY A 134 5.47 -8.64 -12.10
C GLY A 134 5.38 -10.17 -12.18
N GLU A 135 6.45 -10.84 -12.62
CA GLU A 135 6.55 -12.31 -12.67
C GLU A 135 6.44 -12.94 -11.28
N LEU A 136 7.07 -12.33 -10.27
CA LEU A 136 7.03 -12.77 -8.88
C LEU A 136 5.68 -12.50 -8.17
N GLY A 137 4.68 -12.01 -8.90
CA GLY A 137 3.32 -11.82 -8.40
C GLY A 137 3.04 -10.44 -7.78
N TYR A 138 3.97 -9.52 -7.86
CA TYR A 138 3.74 -8.14 -7.42
C TYR A 138 2.85 -7.38 -8.40
N VAL A 139 2.12 -6.41 -7.87
CA VAL A 139 1.31 -5.45 -8.62
C VAL A 139 1.92 -4.08 -8.49
N GLU A 140 2.18 -3.41 -9.61
CA GLU A 140 2.62 -2.02 -9.62
C GLU A 140 1.44 -1.11 -9.31
N LEU A 141 1.51 -0.39 -8.20
CA LEU A 141 0.50 0.59 -7.77
C LEU A 141 0.90 1.97 -8.31
N ARG A 142 0.14 2.46 -9.29
CA ARG A 142 0.44 3.74 -9.97
C ARG A 142 -0.17 4.95 -9.28
N ASN A 143 -0.11 5.01 -7.95
CA ASN A 143 -0.55 6.15 -7.15
C ASN A 143 0.60 7.07 -6.71
N ILE A 144 1.85 6.68 -6.98
CA ILE A 144 3.06 7.49 -6.78
C ILE A 144 3.57 7.92 -8.15
N GLU A 145 3.65 9.23 -8.38
CA GLU A 145 4.08 9.81 -9.66
C GLU A 145 5.43 10.53 -9.49
N GLU A 146 6.41 9.85 -8.92
CA GLU A 146 7.79 10.33 -8.86
C GLU A 146 8.61 9.71 -10.00
N PRO A 147 9.53 10.47 -10.61
CA PRO A 147 10.42 9.92 -11.63
C PRO A 147 11.25 8.77 -11.07
N LEU A 148 11.31 7.66 -11.79
CA LEU A 148 12.12 6.48 -11.44
C LEU A 148 11.85 5.89 -10.04
N LYS A 149 10.64 6.08 -9.50
CA LYS A 149 10.18 5.48 -8.26
C LYS A 149 8.86 4.76 -8.49
N PHE A 150 8.79 3.47 -8.16
CA PHE A 150 7.65 2.61 -8.43
C PHE A 150 7.30 1.83 -7.17
N LEU A 151 6.04 1.85 -6.79
CA LEU A 151 5.54 1.06 -5.66
C LEU A 151 4.96 -0.26 -6.17
N PHE A 152 5.48 -1.35 -5.67
CA PHE A 152 4.98 -2.70 -5.90
C PHE A 152 4.43 -3.29 -4.61
N ARG A 153 3.28 -3.98 -4.70
CA ARG A 153 2.74 -4.76 -3.58
C ARG A 153 2.38 -6.16 -4.02
N LYS A 154 2.62 -7.12 -3.14
CA LYS A 154 2.19 -8.51 -3.27
C LYS A 154 1.08 -8.76 -2.26
N PHE A 155 0.03 -9.42 -2.70
CA PHE A 155 -1.15 -9.70 -1.89
C PHE A 155 -1.33 -11.20 -1.71
N ALA A 156 -1.73 -11.62 -0.50
CA ALA A 156 -2.22 -12.96 -0.19
C ALA A 156 -3.53 -12.82 0.59
N GLY A 157 -4.59 -13.51 0.16
CA GLY A 157 -5.89 -13.46 0.82
C GLY A 157 -6.53 -12.05 0.94
N GLY A 158 -6.05 -11.06 0.20
CA GLY A 158 -6.46 -9.65 0.32
C GLY A 158 -5.57 -8.78 1.21
N GLU A 159 -4.67 -9.38 1.97
CA GLU A 159 -3.68 -8.67 2.79
C GLU A 159 -2.40 -8.39 2.01
N SER A 160 -1.70 -7.31 2.36
CA SER A 160 -0.38 -7.02 1.81
C SER A 160 0.67 -7.84 2.54
N VAL A 161 1.31 -8.77 1.83
CA VAL A 161 2.38 -9.59 2.41
C VAL A 161 3.76 -8.97 2.25
N SER A 162 3.95 -8.16 1.21
CA SER A 162 5.21 -7.46 0.94
C SER A 162 4.96 -6.23 0.08
N ALA A 163 5.79 -5.23 0.26
CA ALA A 163 5.82 -4.05 -0.60
C ALA A 163 7.26 -3.65 -0.91
N ILE A 164 7.50 -3.26 -2.16
CA ILE A 164 8.80 -2.80 -2.64
C ILE A 164 8.63 -1.43 -3.27
N HIS A 165 9.38 -0.46 -2.78
CA HIS A 165 9.66 0.76 -3.53
C HIS A 165 10.90 0.51 -4.39
N LEU A 166 10.70 0.36 -5.67
CA LEU A 166 11.78 0.23 -6.64
C LEU A 166 12.23 1.62 -7.08
N HIS A 167 13.49 1.93 -6.90
CA HIS A 167 14.10 3.21 -7.24
C HIS A 167 15.17 3.03 -8.32
N GLY A 168 15.22 3.94 -9.28
CA GLY A 168 16.31 4.05 -10.26
C GLY A 168 17.25 5.23 -9.96
N THR A 169 16.97 5.98 -8.90
CA THR A 169 17.80 7.09 -8.39
C THR A 169 17.49 7.34 -6.92
N VAL A 170 18.45 7.88 -6.19
CA VAL A 170 18.24 8.31 -4.81
C VAL A 170 17.70 9.74 -4.80
N GLY A 171 16.38 9.86 -4.66
CA GLY A 171 15.74 11.17 -4.69
C GLY A 171 14.28 11.13 -4.27
N TRP A 172 13.73 12.33 -4.05
CA TRP A 172 12.32 12.58 -3.75
C TRP A 172 11.82 13.67 -4.70
N GLY A 173 11.37 13.25 -5.88
CA GLY A 173 11.03 14.14 -6.99
C GLY A 173 12.23 14.73 -7.72
N VAL A 174 13.37 14.92 -7.03
CA VAL A 174 14.66 15.37 -7.57
C VAL A 174 15.81 14.62 -6.90
N PRO A 175 16.96 14.43 -7.57
CA PRO A 175 18.12 13.73 -7.01
C PRO A 175 18.72 14.49 -5.82
N PHE A 176 19.18 13.78 -4.79
CA PHE A 176 19.86 14.32 -3.63
C PHE A 176 21.33 13.90 -3.54
N LEU A 177 21.67 12.76 -4.14
CA LEU A 177 23.01 12.21 -4.20
C LEU A 177 23.46 12.04 -5.65
N ASP A 178 24.70 11.65 -5.82
CA ASP A 178 25.24 11.15 -7.08
C ASP A 178 25.08 9.63 -7.09
N ASP A 179 24.22 9.12 -7.97
CA ASP A 179 23.91 7.70 -8.03
C ASP A 179 25.16 6.86 -8.37
N ASP A 180 26.01 7.31 -9.30
CA ASP A 180 27.21 6.57 -9.72
C ASP A 180 28.23 6.51 -8.58
N ALA A 181 28.42 7.61 -7.87
CA ALA A 181 29.29 7.65 -6.69
C ALA A 181 28.76 6.74 -5.58
N LEU A 182 27.46 6.68 -5.36
CA LEU A 182 26.85 5.75 -4.39
C LEU A 182 27.12 4.30 -4.82
N TRP A 183 26.87 3.95 -6.09
CA TRP A 183 27.10 2.60 -6.60
C TRP A 183 28.54 2.13 -6.46
N SER A 184 29.53 3.02 -6.57
CA SER A 184 30.95 2.68 -6.40
C SER A 184 31.32 2.37 -4.94
N ARG A 185 30.49 2.69 -3.95
CA ARG A 185 30.75 2.59 -2.51
C ARG A 185 29.82 1.63 -1.78
N VAL A 186 28.90 0.95 -2.50
CA VAL A 186 28.02 -0.04 -1.86
C VAL A 186 28.80 -1.20 -1.27
N ARG A 187 28.30 -1.76 -0.19
CA ARG A 187 28.94 -2.87 0.52
C ARG A 187 27.90 -3.88 1.03
N ALA A 188 28.37 -5.09 1.33
CA ALA A 188 27.54 -6.03 2.08
C ALA A 188 27.24 -5.48 3.47
N SER A 189 26.04 -5.71 3.98
CA SER A 189 25.70 -5.39 5.36
C SER A 189 26.50 -6.29 6.32
N GLU A 190 26.97 -5.72 7.43
CA GLU A 190 27.65 -6.51 8.48
C GLU A 190 26.67 -7.44 9.19
N ASP A 191 25.41 -7.01 9.34
CA ASP A 191 24.39 -7.78 10.07
C ASP A 191 23.76 -8.89 9.20
N ASP A 192 23.73 -8.69 7.86
CA ASP A 192 23.21 -9.67 6.91
C ASP A 192 23.99 -9.59 5.59
N PRO A 193 24.99 -10.45 5.37
CA PRO A 193 25.85 -10.43 4.18
C PRO A 193 25.11 -10.60 2.85
N LEU A 194 23.86 -11.05 2.90
CA LEU A 194 23.00 -11.19 1.72
C LEU A 194 22.37 -9.85 1.30
N VAL A 195 22.48 -8.81 2.14
CA VAL A 195 21.93 -7.48 1.90
C VAL A 195 23.05 -6.53 1.52
N VAL A 196 22.91 -5.88 0.37
CA VAL A 196 23.82 -4.80 -0.07
C VAL A 196 23.26 -3.47 0.39
N VAL A 197 24.11 -2.63 0.97
CA VAL A 197 23.75 -1.34 1.58
C VAL A 197 24.69 -0.23 1.14
N PRO A 198 24.30 1.06 1.21
CA PRO A 198 25.18 2.19 0.97
C PRO A 198 26.31 2.27 2.00
N ALA A 199 27.41 2.93 1.64
CA ALA A 199 28.43 3.32 2.62
C ALA A 199 27.84 4.23 3.71
N PRO A 200 28.44 4.31 4.92
CA PRO A 200 27.88 5.08 6.05
C PRO A 200 27.62 6.56 5.74
N GLY A 201 28.50 7.22 4.99
CA GLY A 201 28.31 8.62 4.59
C GLY A 201 27.10 8.80 3.66
N ASP A 202 26.93 7.90 2.67
CA ASP A 202 25.76 7.92 1.79
C ASP A 202 24.46 7.57 2.55
N ALA A 203 24.53 6.60 3.48
CA ALA A 203 23.42 6.23 4.34
C ALA A 203 22.99 7.39 5.26
N LEU A 204 23.94 8.15 5.79
CA LEU A 204 23.70 9.37 6.57
C LEU A 204 22.97 10.41 5.71
N LEU A 205 23.49 10.72 4.51
CA LEU A 205 22.87 11.67 3.59
C LEU A 205 21.45 11.25 3.22
N VAL A 206 21.23 9.98 2.89
CA VAL A 206 19.89 9.42 2.59
C VAL A 206 18.95 9.61 3.78
N THR A 207 19.37 9.25 5.00
CA THR A 207 18.54 9.33 6.20
C THR A 207 18.15 10.78 6.51
N VAL A 208 19.13 11.68 6.49
CA VAL A 208 18.92 13.11 6.74
C VAL A 208 18.02 13.73 5.68
N ALA A 209 18.29 13.50 4.40
CA ALA A 209 17.49 14.05 3.31
C ALA A 209 16.04 13.52 3.34
N HIS A 210 15.84 12.23 3.63
CA HIS A 210 14.51 11.63 3.78
C HIS A 210 13.74 12.25 4.95
N ALA A 211 14.34 12.32 6.14
CA ALA A 211 13.69 12.89 7.32
C ALA A 211 13.32 14.37 7.12
N PHE A 212 14.23 15.16 6.54
CA PHE A 212 14.06 16.59 6.39
C PHE A 212 13.17 17.00 5.21
N TYR A 213 13.42 16.47 4.01
CA TYR A 213 12.76 16.93 2.79
C TYR A 213 11.49 16.15 2.45
N GLU A 214 11.44 14.84 2.71
CA GLU A 214 10.25 14.04 2.46
C GLU A 214 9.29 14.08 3.65
N ASN A 215 9.74 13.66 4.84
CA ASN A 215 8.89 13.54 6.03
C ASN A 215 8.68 14.86 6.78
N LYS A 216 9.63 15.80 6.72
CA LYS A 216 9.68 17.04 7.54
C LYS A 216 9.59 16.72 9.03
N SER A 217 10.15 15.59 9.42
CA SER A 217 10.17 15.12 10.80
C SER A 217 11.31 14.13 11.02
N PHE A 218 11.85 14.14 12.23
CA PHE A 218 12.81 13.14 12.70
C PHE A 218 12.11 12.20 13.69
N LYS A 219 12.15 10.91 13.42
CA LYS A 219 11.69 9.86 14.33
C LYS A 219 12.87 9.35 15.14
N LEU A 220 12.62 8.69 16.28
CA LEU A 220 13.69 8.02 17.02
C LEU A 220 14.41 6.98 16.15
N GLN A 221 13.71 6.31 15.24
CA GLN A 221 14.32 5.43 14.26
C GLN A 221 15.33 6.15 13.36
N ASP A 222 15.05 7.39 12.94
CA ASP A 222 15.98 8.19 12.13
C ASP A 222 17.21 8.60 12.96
N ILE A 223 16.99 8.99 14.22
CA ILE A 223 18.08 9.29 15.16
C ILE A 223 18.97 8.09 15.38
N ALA A 224 18.38 6.91 15.64
CA ALA A 224 19.14 5.67 15.81
C ALA A 224 19.96 5.29 14.57
N ARG A 225 19.40 5.48 13.36
CA ARG A 225 20.11 5.26 12.09
C ARG A 225 21.28 6.23 11.91
N ILE A 226 21.07 7.52 12.20
CA ILE A 226 22.14 8.52 12.14
C ILE A 226 23.25 8.13 13.12
N ARG A 227 22.93 7.79 14.38
CA ARG A 227 23.90 7.34 15.38
C ARG A 227 24.70 6.13 14.91
N HIS A 228 24.02 5.13 14.35
CA HIS A 228 24.70 3.95 13.80
C HIS A 228 25.67 4.31 12.68
N CYS A 229 25.27 5.14 11.72
CA CYS A 229 26.14 5.60 10.64
C CYS A 229 27.37 6.34 11.19
N LEU A 230 27.18 7.24 12.16
CA LEU A 230 28.25 8.02 12.79
C LEU A 230 29.23 7.14 13.56
N HIS A 231 28.73 6.12 14.27
CA HIS A 231 29.56 5.22 15.07
C HIS A 231 30.35 4.22 14.23
N LYS A 232 29.69 3.57 13.26
CA LYS A 232 30.30 2.53 12.41
C LYS A 232 31.16 3.05 11.27
N GLY A 233 31.03 4.32 10.91
CA GLY A 233 31.62 4.85 9.71
C GLY A 233 32.77 5.80 9.96
N ASN A 234 33.89 5.58 9.27
CA ASN A 234 34.84 6.65 9.01
C ASN A 234 34.20 7.55 7.94
N ILE A 235 33.37 8.52 8.36
CA ILE A 235 32.64 9.42 7.46
C ILE A 235 33.56 10.55 7.03
N ASP A 236 33.78 10.66 5.72
CA ASP A 236 34.40 11.84 5.14
C ASP A 236 33.39 12.99 5.07
N TYR A 237 33.43 13.86 6.08
CA TYR A 237 32.56 15.04 6.17
C TYR A 237 32.77 16.01 5.01
N SER A 238 33.99 16.10 4.48
CA SER A 238 34.29 16.96 3.34
C SER A 238 33.59 16.47 2.07
N ASP A 239 33.52 15.15 1.88
CA ASP A 239 32.81 14.54 0.74
C ASP A 239 31.29 14.72 0.86
N ILE A 240 30.69 14.45 2.02
CA ILE A 240 29.23 14.62 2.20
C ILE A 240 28.81 16.10 2.10
N GLU A 241 29.61 17.03 2.60
CA GLU A 241 29.38 18.48 2.46
C GLU A 241 29.50 18.90 0.98
N ARG A 242 30.51 18.39 0.25
CA ARG A 242 30.67 18.63 -1.19
C ARG A 242 29.46 18.10 -1.98
N ILE A 243 29.00 16.88 -1.72
CA ILE A 243 27.81 16.30 -2.38
C ILE A 243 26.59 17.18 -2.12
N ALA A 244 26.35 17.56 -0.88
CA ALA A 244 25.21 18.40 -0.52
C ALA A 244 25.28 19.78 -1.20
N ARG A 245 26.45 20.39 -1.28
CA ARG A 245 26.69 21.67 -1.97
C ARG A 245 26.41 21.57 -3.47
N GLU A 246 26.96 20.58 -4.14
CA GLU A 246 26.77 20.36 -5.57
C GLU A 246 25.30 20.10 -5.92
N ARG A 247 24.59 19.40 -5.04
CA ARG A 247 23.15 19.10 -5.16
C ARG A 247 22.23 20.19 -4.58
N GLY A 248 22.80 21.32 -4.09
CA GLY A 248 22.07 22.52 -3.69
C GLY A 248 21.37 22.43 -2.34
N TRP A 249 21.83 21.59 -1.42
CA TRP A 249 21.22 21.44 -0.10
C TRP A 249 22.20 21.45 1.08
N GLU A 250 23.36 22.06 0.90
CA GLU A 250 24.37 22.26 1.95
C GLU A 250 23.77 22.94 3.19
N ASP A 251 22.97 23.99 2.99
CA ASP A 251 22.22 24.69 4.06
C ASP A 251 21.34 23.72 4.85
N GLY A 252 20.66 22.80 4.14
CA GLY A 252 19.79 21.79 4.74
C GLY A 252 20.56 20.74 5.52
N LEU A 253 21.69 20.27 4.99
CA LEU A 253 22.58 19.35 5.69
C LEU A 253 23.11 20.00 6.97
N ALA A 254 23.65 21.23 6.88
CA ALA A 254 24.20 21.96 8.01
C ALA A 254 23.14 22.17 9.11
N PHE A 255 21.92 22.56 8.73
CA PHE A 255 20.79 22.68 9.66
C PHE A 255 20.50 21.36 10.37
N CYS A 256 20.44 20.26 9.62
CA CYS A 256 20.12 18.94 10.17
C CYS A 256 21.23 18.42 11.10
N LEU A 257 22.51 18.57 10.73
CA LEU A 257 23.62 18.17 11.60
C LEU A 257 23.62 18.96 12.91
N THR A 258 23.39 20.29 12.86
CA THR A 258 23.33 21.15 14.04
C THR A 258 22.11 20.81 14.90
N LEU A 259 20.95 20.55 14.31
CA LEU A 259 19.74 20.13 15.03
C LEU A 259 19.95 18.76 15.68
N TYR A 260 20.50 17.81 14.93
CA TYR A 260 20.78 16.46 15.40
C TYR A 260 21.73 16.50 16.61
N ALA A 261 22.83 17.25 16.54
CA ALA A 261 23.78 17.39 17.63
C ALA A 261 23.10 17.87 18.94
N ARG A 262 22.16 18.82 18.85
CA ARG A 262 21.38 19.29 20.00
C ARG A 262 20.42 18.24 20.56
N LEU A 263 19.79 17.46 19.66
CA LEU A 263 18.91 16.36 20.06
C LEU A 263 19.73 15.23 20.70
N GLU A 264 20.88 14.90 20.13
CA GLU A 264 21.81 13.87 20.62
C GLU A 264 22.31 14.20 22.03
N ASP A 265 22.79 15.42 22.27
CA ASP A 265 23.19 15.86 23.61
C ASP A 265 22.02 15.75 24.61
N GLY A 266 20.82 16.14 24.21
CA GLY A 266 19.63 16.06 25.05
C GLY A 266 19.24 14.62 25.41
N LEU A 267 19.20 13.72 24.43
CA LEU A 267 18.74 12.33 24.58
C LEU A 267 19.81 11.42 25.22
N TYR A 268 21.06 11.58 24.81
CA TYR A 268 22.13 10.65 25.14
C TYR A 268 23.23 11.28 25.99
N GLY A 269 23.36 12.59 26.02
CA GLY A 269 24.45 13.31 26.67
C GLY A 269 25.81 13.07 26.00
N GLU A 270 25.79 12.85 24.70
CA GLU A 270 26.95 12.52 23.86
C GLU A 270 26.97 13.41 22.63
N GLN A 271 28.13 13.41 21.93
CA GLN A 271 28.34 14.11 20.67
C GLN A 271 29.19 13.24 19.75
N LEU A 272 28.54 12.60 18.76
CA LEU A 272 29.23 11.72 17.81
C LEU A 272 29.74 12.48 16.57
N ILE A 273 29.15 13.62 16.23
CA ILE A 273 29.66 14.45 15.13
C ILE A 273 30.98 15.12 15.58
N PRO A 274 32.07 15.01 14.81
CA PRO A 274 33.33 15.69 15.13
C PRO A 274 33.15 17.20 15.25
N GLY A 275 33.89 17.81 16.21
CA GLY A 275 33.76 19.22 16.54
C GLY A 275 34.00 20.16 15.34
N ASP A 276 34.99 19.86 14.50
CA ASP A 276 35.30 20.63 13.30
C ASP A 276 34.18 20.59 12.24
N ALA A 277 33.53 19.42 12.05
CA ALA A 277 32.36 19.30 11.17
C ALA A 277 31.16 20.06 11.72
N LEU A 278 30.93 19.98 13.04
CA LEU A 278 29.86 20.71 13.70
C LEU A 278 30.08 22.23 13.67
N GLU A 279 31.33 22.71 13.82
CA GLU A 279 31.67 24.12 13.66
C GLU A 279 31.43 24.62 12.24
N ARG A 280 31.81 23.83 11.20
CA ARG A 280 31.50 24.19 9.81
C ARG A 280 30.01 24.31 9.58
N ALA A 281 29.23 23.31 9.99
CA ALA A 281 27.77 23.33 9.92
C ALA A 281 27.18 24.53 10.69
N GLY A 282 27.66 24.78 11.89
CA GLY A 282 27.26 25.91 12.72
C GLY A 282 27.51 27.27 12.06
N ARG A 283 28.66 27.46 11.41
CA ARG A 283 28.98 28.70 10.66
C ARG A 283 28.00 28.91 9.49
N ILE A 284 27.66 27.86 8.74
CA ILE A 284 26.68 27.93 7.64
C ILE A 284 25.30 28.36 8.18
N VAL A 285 24.86 27.76 9.27
CA VAL A 285 23.57 28.12 9.90
C VAL A 285 23.61 29.54 10.44
N ALA A 286 24.70 29.96 11.12
CA ALA A 286 24.85 31.28 11.72
C ALA A 286 24.94 32.42 10.68
N SER A 287 25.53 32.13 9.49
CA SER A 287 25.57 33.11 8.40
C SER A 287 24.21 33.41 7.79
N ASN A 288 23.19 32.61 8.09
CA ASN A 288 21.84 32.76 7.58
C ASN A 288 20.83 32.98 8.73
N ALA A 289 20.47 34.24 8.98
CA ALA A 289 19.55 34.60 10.07
C ALA A 289 18.20 33.86 10.02
N TRP A 290 17.73 33.49 8.84
CA TRP A 290 16.49 32.73 8.69
C TRP A 290 16.66 31.29 9.18
N LEU A 291 17.77 30.61 8.85
CA LEU A 291 18.09 29.27 9.35
C LEU A 291 18.31 29.29 10.85
N SER A 292 19.10 30.26 11.37
CA SER A 292 19.36 30.43 12.80
C SER A 292 18.06 30.55 13.59
N ARG A 293 17.12 31.41 13.13
CA ARG A 293 15.82 31.57 13.76
C ARG A 293 15.02 30.29 13.81
N HIS A 294 15.02 29.51 12.71
CA HIS A 294 14.30 28.22 12.69
C HIS A 294 14.95 27.19 13.62
N LEU A 295 16.27 27.16 13.70
CA LEU A 295 16.99 26.27 14.62
C LEU A 295 16.72 26.65 16.08
N GLU A 296 16.72 27.96 16.41
CA GLU A 296 16.37 28.43 17.75
C GLU A 296 14.94 28.07 18.13
N ASN A 297 13.98 28.34 17.24
CA ASN A 297 12.57 27.96 17.47
C ASN A 297 12.38 26.45 17.64
N ALA A 298 13.14 25.63 16.92
CA ALA A 298 13.15 24.20 17.11
C ALA A 298 13.73 23.78 18.48
N SER A 299 14.70 24.55 19.00
CA SER A 299 15.41 24.27 20.25
C SER A 299 14.71 24.83 21.50
N LYS A 300 13.89 25.87 21.35
CA LYS A 300 13.18 26.58 22.45
C LYS A 300 11.81 26.01 22.77
N ARG A 301 11.48 24.79 22.29
CA ARG A 301 10.20 24.17 22.61
C ARG A 301 10.14 23.79 24.07
N ASP A 302 9.05 24.12 24.73
CA ASP A 302 8.84 23.82 26.17
C ASP A 302 8.82 22.31 26.42
N VAL A 303 8.28 21.52 25.46
CA VAL A 303 8.29 20.08 25.46
C VAL A 303 8.69 19.56 24.07
N VAL A 304 9.68 18.69 24.04
CA VAL A 304 10.13 18.02 22.82
C VAL A 304 9.39 16.69 22.67
N HIS A 305 8.63 16.58 21.60
CA HIS A 305 7.94 15.35 21.25
C HIS A 305 8.59 14.68 20.04
N PHE A 306 8.58 13.37 20.00
CA PHE A 306 8.93 12.57 18.83
C PHE A 306 7.70 11.83 18.30
N PRO A 307 7.49 11.80 16.97
CA PRO A 307 8.33 12.34 15.89
C PRO A 307 8.54 13.86 16.00
N PHE A 308 9.80 14.29 15.95
CA PHE A 308 10.17 15.72 16.01
C PHE A 308 9.80 16.40 14.68
N ARG A 309 8.70 17.14 14.67
CA ARG A 309 8.15 17.76 13.46
C ARG A 309 8.75 19.13 13.19
N LEU A 310 9.13 19.34 11.93
CA LEU A 310 9.52 20.65 11.40
C LEU A 310 8.32 21.38 10.79
N SER A 311 8.43 22.71 10.67
CA SER A 311 7.42 23.48 9.96
C SER A 311 7.30 23.03 8.50
N PHE A 312 6.08 22.76 8.05
CA PHE A 312 5.83 22.38 6.67
C PHE A 312 6.32 23.44 5.67
N LEU A 313 6.08 24.72 5.98
CA LEU A 313 6.50 25.83 5.12
C LEU A 313 8.02 25.93 5.06
N PHE A 314 8.70 25.76 6.20
CA PHE A 314 10.16 25.72 6.27
C PHE A 314 10.73 24.61 5.39
N GLY A 315 10.26 23.36 5.58
CA GLY A 315 10.73 22.23 4.78
C GLY A 315 10.45 22.40 3.28
N LYS A 316 9.30 22.99 2.90
CA LYS A 316 9.00 23.28 1.49
C LYS A 316 9.91 24.37 0.92
N THR A 317 10.17 25.43 1.65
CA THR A 317 11.09 26.49 1.20
C THR A 317 12.49 25.93 1.00
N MET A 318 12.99 25.11 1.92
CA MET A 318 14.28 24.42 1.78
C MET A 318 14.30 23.50 0.57
N TYR A 319 13.22 22.82 0.29
CA TYR A 319 13.13 21.95 -0.89
C TYR A 319 13.24 22.74 -2.22
N TYR A 320 12.57 23.90 -2.34
CA TYR A 320 12.71 24.75 -3.53
C TYR A 320 14.08 25.39 -3.63
N ARG A 321 14.67 25.81 -2.49
CA ARG A 321 16.08 26.28 -2.46
C ARG A 321 17.03 25.20 -2.98
N LYS A 322 16.85 23.95 -2.56
CA LYS A 322 17.60 22.79 -3.04
C LYS A 322 17.49 22.65 -4.55
N ILE A 323 16.29 22.71 -5.13
CA ILE A 323 16.11 22.58 -6.59
C ILE A 323 16.86 23.68 -7.33
N LEU A 324 16.73 24.92 -6.86
CA LEU A 324 17.37 26.07 -7.50
C LEU A 324 18.88 26.10 -7.32
N GLY A 325 19.39 25.58 -6.22
CA GLY A 325 20.82 25.52 -5.89
C GLY A 325 21.57 24.33 -6.51
N ASP A 326 20.90 23.36 -7.14
CA ASP A 326 21.54 22.17 -7.71
C ASP A 326 22.41 22.53 -8.92
N SER A 327 23.73 22.67 -8.70
CA SER A 327 24.70 23.07 -9.73
C SER A 327 24.96 21.99 -10.78
N ARG A 328 24.63 20.72 -10.48
CA ARG A 328 24.76 19.60 -11.43
C ARG A 328 23.67 19.61 -12.50
N ARG A 329 22.62 20.46 -12.35
CA ARG A 329 21.49 20.55 -13.28
C ARG A 329 21.46 21.88 -14.01
N ARG A 330 21.13 21.86 -15.30
CA ARG A 330 20.98 23.07 -16.13
C ARG A 330 19.83 23.94 -15.58
N PHE A 331 19.92 25.24 -15.73
CA PHE A 331 18.91 26.21 -15.23
C PHE A 331 17.48 25.86 -15.70
N GLY A 332 17.30 25.56 -17.00
CA GLY A 332 16.00 25.19 -17.56
C GLY A 332 15.40 23.92 -16.90
N THR A 333 16.24 22.94 -16.57
CA THR A 333 15.82 21.72 -15.86
C THR A 333 15.38 22.06 -14.44
N ARG A 334 16.13 22.92 -13.71
CA ARG A 334 15.76 23.36 -12.36
C ARG A 334 14.41 24.08 -12.34
N MET A 335 14.18 24.97 -13.31
CA MET A 335 12.88 25.66 -13.43
C MET A 335 11.73 24.72 -13.77
N ARG A 336 11.96 23.75 -14.66
CA ARG A 336 10.97 22.70 -14.95
C ARG A 336 10.61 21.92 -13.69
N ASP A 337 11.61 21.56 -12.88
CA ASP A 337 11.38 20.82 -11.62
C ASP A 337 10.61 21.63 -10.58
N VAL A 338 10.85 22.93 -10.48
CA VAL A 338 10.04 23.83 -9.64
C VAL A 338 8.58 23.82 -10.08
N VAL A 339 8.33 24.03 -11.38
CA VAL A 339 6.97 24.07 -11.95
C VAL A 339 6.27 22.71 -11.79
N SER A 340 6.94 21.61 -12.11
CA SER A 340 6.37 20.26 -11.97
C SER A 340 6.05 19.90 -10.52
N THR A 341 6.90 20.28 -9.56
CA THR A 341 6.66 20.07 -8.12
C THR A 341 5.49 20.90 -7.61
N LEU A 342 5.34 22.15 -8.05
CA LEU A 342 4.20 22.99 -7.72
C LEU A 342 2.90 22.40 -8.27
N ALA A 343 2.90 22.03 -9.55
CA ALA A 343 1.75 21.42 -10.20
C ALA A 343 1.34 20.10 -9.53
N TRP A 344 2.32 19.27 -9.17
CA TRP A 344 2.08 18.04 -8.41
C TRP A 344 1.50 18.32 -7.01
N GLY A 345 2.01 19.33 -6.30
CA GLY A 345 1.48 19.76 -5.01
C GLY A 345 0.03 20.26 -5.08
N ILE A 346 -0.33 20.99 -6.16
CA ILE A 346 -1.70 21.43 -6.43
C ILE A 346 -2.60 20.22 -6.72
N LYS A 347 -2.15 19.29 -7.58
CA LYS A 347 -2.87 18.06 -7.93
C LYS A 347 -3.19 17.23 -6.67
N LEU A 348 -2.22 17.07 -5.76
CA LEU A 348 -2.44 16.37 -4.49
C LEU A 348 -3.46 17.08 -3.59
N LYS A 349 -3.34 18.40 -3.42
CA LYS A 349 -4.29 19.19 -2.61
C LYS A 349 -5.71 19.16 -3.13
N LEU A 350 -5.88 19.26 -4.43
CA LEU A 350 -7.18 19.18 -5.09
C LEU A 350 -7.72 17.74 -5.18
N ARG A 351 -6.95 16.77 -4.68
CA ARG A 351 -7.29 15.34 -4.79
C ARG A 351 -7.60 14.91 -6.24
N ILE A 352 -7.00 15.58 -7.21
CA ILE A 352 -7.04 15.18 -8.62
C ILE A 352 -6.14 13.95 -8.76
N ARG A 353 -6.53 12.87 -8.09
CA ARG A 353 -5.97 11.56 -8.36
C ARG A 353 -6.68 11.09 -9.63
N GLY A 354 -5.92 10.63 -10.61
CA GLY A 354 -6.47 10.05 -11.84
C GLY A 354 -7.16 8.71 -11.60
N GLN A 355 -7.95 8.62 -10.52
CA GLN A 355 -8.71 7.42 -10.18
C GLN A 355 -9.79 7.21 -11.24
N ARG A 356 -9.63 6.16 -12.02
CA ARG A 356 -10.64 5.71 -12.97
C ARG A 356 -11.63 4.82 -12.24
N GLY A 357 -12.92 5.13 -12.38
CA GLY A 357 -13.95 4.23 -11.91
C GLY A 357 -13.90 2.90 -12.67
N MET A 358 -14.06 1.81 -11.94
CA MET A 358 -14.04 0.45 -12.45
C MET A 358 -15.24 -0.34 -11.95
N ILE A 359 -15.76 -1.23 -12.77
CA ILE A 359 -16.79 -2.21 -12.39
C ILE A 359 -16.16 -3.59 -12.40
N VAL A 360 -16.21 -4.27 -11.25
CA VAL A 360 -15.84 -5.67 -11.12
C VAL A 360 -17.08 -6.47 -10.78
N SER A 361 -17.35 -7.57 -11.48
CA SER A 361 -18.48 -8.44 -11.16
C SER A 361 -18.03 -9.84 -10.77
N PHE A 362 -18.71 -10.38 -9.77
CA PHE A 362 -18.55 -11.76 -9.35
C PHE A 362 -19.85 -12.53 -9.61
N SER A 363 -19.74 -13.60 -10.39
CA SER A 363 -20.82 -14.51 -10.73
C SER A 363 -20.48 -15.93 -10.33
N GLY A 364 -21.46 -16.77 -10.17
CA GLY A 364 -21.31 -18.18 -9.81
C GLY A 364 -22.43 -18.68 -8.89
N ILE A 365 -22.52 -19.99 -8.74
CA ILE A 365 -23.53 -20.64 -7.89
C ILE A 365 -23.32 -20.27 -6.41
N ASP A 366 -24.35 -20.48 -5.59
CA ASP A 366 -24.26 -20.26 -4.16
C ASP A 366 -23.23 -21.23 -3.55
N GLY A 367 -22.48 -20.82 -2.52
CA GLY A 367 -21.35 -21.59 -1.98
C GLY A 367 -20.06 -21.55 -2.81
N SER A 368 -20.00 -20.76 -3.91
CA SER A 368 -18.77 -20.60 -4.69
C SER A 368 -17.71 -19.67 -4.06
N GLY A 369 -17.99 -19.05 -2.91
CA GLY A 369 -17.05 -18.22 -2.18
C GLY A 369 -17.03 -16.73 -2.59
N LYS A 370 -18.03 -16.22 -3.32
CA LYS A 370 -18.13 -14.83 -3.78
C LYS A 370 -17.84 -13.80 -2.70
N THR A 371 -18.48 -13.93 -1.55
CA THR A 371 -18.36 -12.97 -0.44
C THR A 371 -16.94 -12.85 0.10
N VAL A 372 -16.19 -13.94 0.16
CA VAL A 372 -14.79 -13.96 0.61
C VAL A 372 -13.93 -13.16 -0.37
N HIS A 373 -14.01 -13.46 -1.66
CA HIS A 373 -13.22 -12.76 -2.69
C HIS A 373 -13.56 -11.28 -2.79
N ILE A 374 -14.85 -10.92 -2.62
CA ILE A 374 -15.31 -9.52 -2.62
C ILE A 374 -14.71 -8.75 -1.45
N ARG A 375 -14.74 -9.31 -0.24
CA ARG A 375 -14.14 -8.67 0.96
C ARG A 375 -12.64 -8.47 0.76
N SER A 376 -11.93 -9.52 0.42
CA SER A 376 -10.48 -9.45 0.20
C SER A 376 -10.11 -8.44 -0.90
N LEU A 377 -10.93 -8.31 -1.94
CA LEU A 377 -10.69 -7.32 -2.98
C LEU A 377 -10.96 -5.89 -2.50
N ILE A 378 -11.99 -5.67 -1.67
CA ILE A 378 -12.24 -4.36 -1.04
C ILE A 378 -11.06 -3.97 -0.15
N ASP A 379 -10.57 -4.90 0.67
CA ASP A 379 -9.43 -4.67 1.57
C ASP A 379 -8.15 -4.36 0.80
N ALA A 380 -7.88 -5.11 -0.28
CA ALA A 380 -6.75 -4.85 -1.17
C ALA A 380 -6.82 -3.47 -1.84
N PHE A 381 -8.00 -3.03 -2.29
CA PHE A 381 -8.20 -1.68 -2.81
C PHE A 381 -8.03 -0.60 -1.72
N ALA A 382 -8.46 -0.88 -0.48
CA ALA A 382 -8.23 0.03 0.65
C ALA A 382 -6.73 0.19 0.95
N ILE A 383 -5.96 -0.91 0.95
CA ILE A 383 -4.49 -0.89 1.07
C ILE A 383 -3.84 -0.10 -0.08
N ALA A 384 -4.41 -0.20 -1.28
CA ALA A 384 -3.97 0.57 -2.45
C ALA A 384 -4.47 2.03 -2.45
N GLU A 385 -5.13 2.49 -1.39
CA GLU A 385 -5.75 3.83 -1.26
C GLU A 385 -6.78 4.16 -2.36
N VAL A 386 -7.43 3.15 -2.92
CA VAL A 386 -8.47 3.28 -3.93
C VAL A 386 -9.85 3.10 -3.30
N ARG A 387 -10.78 4.01 -3.61
CA ARG A 387 -12.15 3.91 -3.11
C ARG A 387 -12.89 2.77 -3.80
N ALA A 388 -13.14 1.68 -3.09
CA ALA A 388 -13.93 0.56 -3.54
C ALA A 388 -15.20 0.42 -2.69
N SER A 389 -16.29 -0.05 -3.30
CA SER A 389 -17.54 -0.32 -2.58
C SER A 389 -18.23 -1.55 -3.15
N GLY A 390 -18.74 -2.41 -2.27
CA GLY A 390 -19.58 -3.53 -2.65
C GLY A 390 -20.95 -3.07 -3.12
N TYR A 391 -21.52 -3.78 -4.09
CA TYR A 391 -22.89 -3.64 -4.55
C TYR A 391 -23.50 -5.04 -4.73
N TRP A 392 -24.55 -5.33 -3.97
CA TRP A 392 -25.29 -6.58 -4.08
C TRP A 392 -26.59 -6.38 -4.83
N SER A 393 -26.93 -7.28 -5.74
CA SER A 393 -28.20 -7.25 -6.48
C SER A 393 -28.64 -8.65 -6.84
N ARG A 394 -29.89 -8.97 -6.58
CA ARG A 394 -30.52 -10.21 -7.03
C ARG A 394 -31.73 -9.91 -7.92
N PHE A 395 -31.89 -10.67 -8.99
CA PHE A 395 -33.03 -10.54 -9.89
C PHE A 395 -34.33 -10.92 -9.16
N GLY A 396 -35.34 -10.07 -9.26
CA GLY A 396 -36.65 -10.33 -8.65
C GLY A 396 -36.77 -10.09 -7.13
N SER A 397 -35.72 -9.56 -6.48
CA SER A 397 -35.80 -9.14 -5.08
C SER A 397 -36.39 -7.74 -4.92
N SER A 398 -37.08 -7.49 -3.80
CA SER A 398 -37.72 -6.21 -3.54
C SER A 398 -36.71 -5.07 -3.33
N ALA A 399 -37.18 -3.81 -3.48
CA ALA A 399 -36.32 -2.63 -3.35
C ALA A 399 -35.70 -2.44 -1.94
N ARG A 400 -36.31 -3.05 -0.90
CA ARG A 400 -35.85 -2.97 0.49
C ARG A 400 -34.64 -3.87 0.78
N GLU A 401 -34.52 -5.00 0.09
CA GLU A 401 -33.40 -5.96 0.28
C GLU A 401 -32.13 -5.59 -0.48
N ASN A 402 -32.29 -4.78 -1.53
CA ASN A 402 -31.22 -4.44 -2.46
C ASN A 402 -30.70 -3.02 -2.19
N GLY A 403 -29.74 -2.82 -1.31
CA GLY A 403 -29.14 -1.49 -1.34
C GLY A 403 -28.40 -0.97 -0.13
N SER A 404 -28.45 -1.64 1.00
CA SER A 404 -27.71 -1.21 2.21
C SER A 404 -26.81 -2.29 2.81
N GLY A 405 -26.62 -3.41 2.12
CA GLY A 405 -25.77 -4.51 2.52
C GLY A 405 -24.35 -4.38 1.95
N GLY A 406 -23.60 -3.35 2.37
CA GLY A 406 -22.17 -3.52 2.44
C GLY A 406 -21.86 -4.64 3.44
N PRO A 407 -20.72 -5.33 3.34
CA PRO A 407 -20.33 -6.32 4.32
C PRO A 407 -20.42 -5.67 5.71
N ARG A 408 -21.30 -6.20 6.56
CA ARG A 408 -21.44 -5.71 7.94
C ARG A 408 -20.09 -5.93 8.64
N THR A 409 -19.33 -4.86 8.78
CA THR A 409 -18.22 -4.82 9.73
C THR A 409 -18.85 -4.76 11.11
N GLY A 410 -18.93 -5.89 11.78
CA GLY A 410 -19.43 -5.97 13.14
C GLY A 410 -19.52 -7.42 13.55
N SER A 411 -18.75 -7.80 14.55
CA SER A 411 -18.83 -9.05 15.29
C SER A 411 -20.27 -9.24 15.80
N ALA A 412 -21.10 -9.92 15.04
CA ALA A 412 -22.37 -10.42 15.53
C ALA A 412 -22.14 -11.85 15.98
N GLY A 413 -22.16 -12.05 17.29
CA GLY A 413 -22.23 -13.36 17.91
C GLY A 413 -23.41 -14.17 17.34
N PRO A 414 -23.41 -15.50 17.54
CA PRO A 414 -24.34 -16.40 16.90
C PRO A 414 -25.78 -16.17 17.40
N ARG A 415 -26.59 -15.54 16.59
CA ARG A 415 -28.06 -15.70 16.72
C ARG A 415 -28.46 -16.86 15.83
N ALA A 416 -28.44 -18.00 16.47
CA ALA A 416 -28.82 -19.27 15.93
C ALA A 416 -30.31 -19.35 15.55
N GLY A 417 -30.53 -20.11 14.51
CA GLY A 417 -31.55 -21.12 14.37
C GLY A 417 -33.00 -20.61 14.43
N ASN A 418 -33.64 -20.57 13.34
CA ASN A 418 -35.01 -20.89 12.95
C ASN A 418 -35.56 -20.10 11.75
N ALA A 419 -34.80 -19.12 11.21
CA ALA A 419 -35.23 -18.39 10.01
C ALA A 419 -34.72 -19.03 8.68
N ALA A 420 -33.65 -19.79 8.73
CA ALA A 420 -32.99 -20.30 7.50
C ALA A 420 -33.70 -21.50 6.83
N SER A 421 -34.38 -22.33 7.61
CA SER A 421 -35.10 -23.51 7.08
C SER A 421 -36.39 -23.16 6.35
N THR A 422 -37.01 -22.04 6.70
CA THR A 422 -38.26 -21.55 6.08
C THR A 422 -37.99 -20.86 4.71
N GLU A 423 -36.84 -20.20 4.56
CA GLU A 423 -36.51 -19.46 3.32
C GLU A 423 -36.20 -20.34 2.10
N ALA A 424 -35.66 -21.54 2.27
CA ALA A 424 -35.29 -22.38 1.14
C ALA A 424 -36.41 -23.24 0.58
N SER A 425 -37.32 -23.72 1.44
CA SER A 425 -38.56 -24.38 0.97
C SER A 425 -39.47 -23.37 0.28
N ASP A 426 -39.47 -22.11 0.75
CA ASP A 426 -40.16 -20.99 0.10
C ASP A 426 -39.54 -20.61 -1.27
N THR A 427 -38.24 -20.84 -1.49
CA THR A 427 -37.59 -20.47 -2.76
C THR A 427 -37.99 -21.41 -3.89
N ALA A 428 -37.98 -22.72 -3.70
CA ALA A 428 -38.40 -23.70 -4.71
C ALA A 428 -39.89 -23.60 -5.03
N ALA A 429 -40.74 -23.53 -4.00
CA ALA A 429 -42.18 -23.34 -4.16
C ALA A 429 -42.55 -21.98 -4.76
N SER A 430 -41.76 -20.93 -4.51
CA SER A 430 -41.94 -19.61 -5.10
C SER A 430 -41.55 -19.56 -6.56
N LEU A 431 -40.50 -20.28 -6.95
CA LEU A 431 -40.09 -20.45 -8.35
C LEU A 431 -41.13 -21.20 -9.16
N GLU A 432 -41.73 -22.23 -8.57
CA GLU A 432 -42.74 -23.02 -9.25
C GLU A 432 -44.06 -22.27 -9.38
N ARG A 433 -44.47 -21.51 -8.35
CA ARG A 433 -45.62 -20.57 -8.41
C ARG A 433 -45.36 -19.48 -9.45
N ARG A 434 -44.13 -18.97 -9.56
CA ARG A 434 -43.74 -17.99 -10.58
C ARG A 434 -43.82 -18.61 -11.98
N ARG A 435 -43.31 -19.81 -12.21
CA ARG A 435 -43.39 -20.52 -13.48
C ARG A 435 -44.82 -20.75 -13.93
N ARG A 436 -45.75 -21.13 -13.01
CA ARG A 436 -47.19 -21.29 -13.31
C ARG A 436 -47.84 -19.98 -13.77
N ARG A 437 -47.53 -18.84 -13.10
CA ARG A 437 -48.04 -17.51 -13.50
C ARG A 437 -47.46 -17.03 -14.85
N LEU A 438 -46.24 -17.37 -15.14
CA LEU A 438 -45.56 -16.96 -16.39
C LEU A 438 -45.94 -17.83 -17.62
N ARG A 439 -46.84 -18.80 -17.45
CA ARG A 439 -47.45 -19.51 -18.61
C ARG A 439 -48.29 -18.58 -19.47
N ASN A 440 -48.91 -17.56 -18.92
CA ASN A 440 -49.61 -16.55 -19.68
C ASN A 440 -48.62 -15.61 -20.38
N PRO A 441 -48.64 -15.49 -21.72
CA PRO A 441 -47.65 -14.72 -22.46
C PRO A 441 -47.69 -13.22 -22.16
N ALA A 442 -48.85 -12.64 -21.89
CA ALA A 442 -48.98 -11.24 -21.53
C ALA A 442 -48.39 -10.96 -20.14
N ILE A 443 -48.70 -11.79 -19.14
CA ILE A 443 -48.13 -11.67 -17.78
C ILE A 443 -46.58 -11.85 -17.84
N ARG A 444 -46.11 -12.80 -18.62
CA ARG A 444 -44.69 -13.07 -18.84
C ARG A 444 -43.97 -11.85 -19.42
N PHE A 445 -44.53 -11.26 -20.45
CA PHE A 445 -43.94 -10.06 -21.09
C PHE A 445 -43.92 -8.87 -20.14
N CYS A 446 -45.06 -8.56 -19.48
CA CYS A 446 -45.13 -7.45 -18.51
C CYS A 446 -44.15 -7.65 -17.35
N TRP A 447 -44.09 -8.86 -16.80
CA TRP A 447 -43.17 -9.18 -15.71
C TRP A 447 -41.70 -9.01 -16.14
N LEU A 448 -41.33 -9.50 -17.33
CA LEU A 448 -39.97 -9.39 -17.86
C LEU A 448 -39.62 -7.92 -18.12
N ALA A 449 -40.48 -7.17 -18.80
CA ALA A 449 -40.27 -5.76 -19.11
C ALA A 449 -40.09 -4.92 -17.84
N PHE A 450 -40.94 -5.13 -16.81
CA PHE A 450 -40.81 -4.44 -15.55
C PHE A 450 -39.48 -4.76 -14.83
N ASN A 451 -39.11 -6.04 -14.73
CA ASN A 451 -37.86 -6.41 -14.05
C ASN A 451 -36.63 -5.91 -14.81
N LEU A 452 -36.64 -5.95 -16.17
CA LEU A 452 -35.57 -5.38 -16.98
C LEU A 452 -35.45 -3.86 -16.75
N ALA A 453 -36.56 -3.13 -16.77
CA ALA A 453 -36.55 -1.68 -16.53
C ALA A 453 -35.98 -1.33 -15.15
N VAL A 454 -36.39 -2.08 -14.12
CA VAL A 454 -35.88 -1.90 -12.73
C VAL A 454 -34.37 -2.19 -12.66
N LEU A 455 -33.88 -3.25 -13.28
CA LEU A 455 -32.45 -3.58 -13.29
C LEU A 455 -31.63 -2.54 -14.06
N VAL A 456 -32.10 -2.17 -15.26
CA VAL A 456 -31.44 -1.16 -16.09
C VAL A 456 -31.36 0.17 -15.34
N HIS A 457 -32.47 0.60 -14.72
CA HIS A 457 -32.47 1.81 -13.90
C HIS A 457 -31.46 1.72 -12.75
N ARG A 458 -31.50 0.64 -11.95
CA ARG A 458 -30.60 0.47 -10.79
C ARG A 458 -29.14 0.43 -11.20
N TYR A 459 -28.78 -0.34 -12.23
CA TYR A 459 -27.39 -0.47 -12.66
C TYR A 459 -26.84 0.81 -13.25
N ASN A 460 -27.67 1.56 -14.02
CA ASN A 460 -27.24 2.85 -14.54
C ASN A 460 -27.13 3.91 -13.45
N TRP A 461 -28.09 3.96 -12.51
CA TRP A 461 -28.05 4.98 -11.46
C TRP A 461 -27.00 4.69 -10.38
N ARG A 462 -26.94 3.47 -9.86
CA ARG A 462 -26.07 3.15 -8.72
C ARG A 462 -24.66 2.72 -9.12
N VAL A 463 -24.49 1.98 -10.20
CA VAL A 463 -23.19 1.43 -10.62
C VAL A 463 -22.49 2.38 -11.57
N ARG A 464 -23.19 2.83 -12.64
CA ARG A 464 -22.60 3.75 -13.63
C ARG A 464 -22.21 5.08 -13.01
N LEU A 465 -23.08 5.68 -12.17
CA LEU A 465 -22.77 6.97 -11.53
C LEU A 465 -21.54 6.88 -10.61
N LYS A 466 -21.47 5.83 -9.77
CA LYS A 466 -20.29 5.63 -8.91
C LYS A 466 -19.00 5.45 -9.72
N ARG A 467 -19.07 4.68 -10.82
CA ARG A 467 -17.94 4.53 -11.76
C ARG A 467 -17.54 5.89 -12.36
N MET A 468 -18.49 6.69 -12.81
CA MET A 468 -18.23 8.02 -13.39
C MET A 468 -17.57 8.97 -12.40
N LEU A 469 -17.90 8.83 -11.11
CA LEU A 469 -17.28 9.57 -10.00
C LEU A 469 -15.91 9.03 -9.58
N GLY A 470 -15.34 8.09 -10.32
CA GLY A 470 -14.00 7.54 -10.08
C GLY A 470 -13.95 6.44 -9.02
N GLY A 471 -15.09 5.90 -8.58
CA GLY A 471 -15.14 4.80 -7.62
C GLY A 471 -15.06 3.43 -8.28
N VAL A 472 -14.44 2.47 -7.58
CA VAL A 472 -14.50 1.04 -7.94
C VAL A 472 -15.77 0.45 -7.34
N VAL A 473 -16.58 -0.19 -8.18
CA VAL A 473 -17.82 -0.87 -7.77
C VAL A 473 -17.65 -2.37 -7.95
N ILE A 474 -17.70 -3.11 -6.85
CA ILE A 474 -17.56 -4.56 -6.83
C ILE A 474 -18.96 -5.15 -6.67
N CYS A 475 -19.46 -5.77 -7.73
CA CYS A 475 -20.81 -6.30 -7.79
C CYS A 475 -20.83 -7.77 -7.36
N ASP A 476 -21.52 -8.08 -6.25
CA ASP A 476 -21.92 -9.43 -5.90
C ASP A 476 -23.23 -9.73 -6.63
N ARG A 477 -23.13 -10.53 -7.69
CA ARG A 477 -24.16 -10.75 -8.71
C ARG A 477 -24.44 -9.48 -9.54
N TYR A 478 -24.43 -9.63 -10.82
CA TYR A 478 -24.63 -8.52 -11.76
C TYR A 478 -25.42 -8.98 -12.99
N ILE A 479 -25.17 -8.38 -14.15
CA ILE A 479 -25.92 -8.66 -15.39
C ILE A 479 -25.88 -10.14 -15.78
N TYR A 480 -24.78 -10.86 -15.57
CA TYR A 480 -24.64 -12.27 -15.94
C TYR A 480 -25.48 -13.18 -15.06
N ASP A 481 -25.56 -12.89 -13.78
CA ASP A 481 -26.45 -13.59 -12.84
C ASP A 481 -27.92 -13.38 -13.23
N ALA A 482 -28.28 -12.13 -13.59
CA ALA A 482 -29.62 -11.83 -14.06
C ALA A 482 -29.97 -12.60 -15.37
N VAL A 483 -29.01 -12.74 -16.28
CA VAL A 483 -29.20 -13.53 -17.52
C VAL A 483 -29.47 -15.00 -17.20
N VAL A 484 -28.70 -15.61 -16.27
CA VAL A 484 -28.91 -17.00 -15.84
C VAL A 484 -30.27 -17.16 -15.15
N GLU A 485 -30.64 -16.24 -14.25
CA GLU A 485 -31.91 -16.28 -13.52
C GLU A 485 -33.13 -16.07 -14.45
N ILE A 486 -33.01 -15.22 -15.47
CA ILE A 486 -34.05 -15.05 -16.51
C ILE A 486 -34.19 -16.36 -17.30
N GLY A 487 -33.07 -16.97 -17.72
CA GLY A 487 -33.09 -18.27 -18.42
C GLY A 487 -33.75 -19.37 -17.61
N ALA A 488 -33.44 -19.44 -16.32
CA ALA A 488 -34.06 -20.41 -15.40
C ALA A 488 -35.55 -20.16 -15.16
N SER A 489 -36.00 -18.88 -15.25
CA SER A 489 -37.41 -18.49 -15.08
C SER A 489 -38.26 -18.72 -16.34
N LEU A 490 -37.61 -18.75 -17.52
CA LEU A 490 -38.26 -18.88 -18.84
C LEU A 490 -37.71 -20.08 -19.64
N PRO A 491 -37.77 -21.30 -19.12
CA PRO A 491 -37.19 -22.46 -19.80
C PRO A 491 -37.88 -22.77 -21.14
N ASP A 492 -39.18 -22.47 -21.24
CA ASP A 492 -40.01 -22.76 -22.41
C ASP A 492 -39.89 -21.68 -23.51
N ASP A 493 -39.17 -20.59 -23.26
CA ASP A 493 -39.01 -19.49 -24.23
C ASP A 493 -37.56 -18.99 -24.32
N PRO A 494 -36.67 -19.79 -24.92
CA PRO A 494 -35.25 -19.45 -25.03
C PRO A 494 -34.98 -18.25 -25.94
N LYS A 495 -35.92 -17.90 -26.85
CA LYS A 495 -35.78 -16.72 -27.72
C LYS A 495 -35.98 -15.43 -26.92
N LEU A 496 -36.99 -15.38 -26.07
CA LEU A 496 -37.30 -14.22 -25.21
C LEU A 496 -36.21 -14.05 -24.13
N SER A 497 -35.73 -15.14 -23.55
CA SER A 497 -34.62 -15.14 -22.61
C SER A 497 -33.34 -14.56 -23.23
N ARG A 498 -32.99 -14.96 -24.45
CA ARG A 498 -31.83 -14.42 -25.19
C ARG A 498 -31.98 -12.94 -25.52
N LEU A 499 -33.19 -12.52 -25.93
CA LEU A 499 -33.48 -11.11 -26.18
C LEU A 499 -33.30 -10.27 -24.92
N ALA A 500 -33.85 -10.72 -23.79
CA ALA A 500 -33.71 -10.05 -22.48
C ALA A 500 -32.23 -9.95 -22.07
N GLY A 501 -31.44 -11.01 -22.26
CA GLY A 501 -30.00 -10.99 -22.01
C GLY A 501 -29.25 -9.97 -22.87
N ARG A 502 -29.58 -9.88 -24.17
CA ARG A 502 -29.00 -8.88 -25.08
C ARG A 502 -29.38 -7.45 -24.67
N LEU A 503 -30.62 -7.21 -24.28
CA LEU A 503 -31.06 -5.90 -23.79
C LEU A 503 -30.34 -5.48 -22.51
N LEU A 504 -30.23 -6.39 -21.53
CA LEU A 504 -29.48 -6.14 -20.29
C LEU A 504 -28.00 -5.79 -20.56
N THR A 505 -27.33 -6.62 -21.36
CA THR A 505 -25.90 -6.41 -21.67
C THR A 505 -25.63 -5.20 -22.57
N GLY A 506 -26.63 -4.73 -23.32
CA GLY A 506 -26.56 -3.53 -24.14
C GLY A 506 -26.88 -2.24 -23.39
N LEU A 507 -27.83 -2.27 -22.47
CA LEU A 507 -28.31 -1.08 -21.74
C LEU A 507 -27.58 -0.84 -20.42
N CYS A 508 -27.03 -1.87 -19.80
CA CYS A 508 -26.26 -1.76 -18.56
C CYS A 508 -24.75 -1.58 -18.81
N PRO A 509 -24.02 -0.89 -17.91
CA PRO A 509 -22.57 -0.76 -18.05
C PRO A 509 -21.90 -2.13 -17.93
N ARG A 510 -21.06 -2.47 -18.89
CA ARG A 510 -20.30 -3.73 -18.86
C ARG A 510 -19.24 -3.68 -17.75
N PRO A 511 -19.01 -4.78 -17.02
CA PRO A 511 -17.89 -4.89 -16.11
C PRO A 511 -16.55 -4.72 -16.85
N ASP A 512 -15.60 -4.05 -16.23
CA ASP A 512 -14.23 -3.96 -16.73
C ASP A 512 -13.48 -5.29 -16.47
N VAL A 513 -13.85 -5.98 -15.37
CA VAL A 513 -13.42 -7.35 -15.05
C VAL A 513 -14.63 -8.14 -14.56
N ALA A 514 -14.86 -9.30 -15.15
CA ALA A 514 -15.94 -10.20 -14.77
C ALA A 514 -15.35 -11.54 -14.35
N TRP A 515 -15.58 -11.92 -13.10
CA TRP A 515 -15.15 -13.19 -12.54
C TRP A 515 -16.30 -14.19 -12.48
N LEU A 516 -16.06 -15.41 -12.96
CA LEU A 516 -16.90 -16.57 -12.72
C LEU A 516 -16.18 -17.50 -11.76
N LEU A 517 -16.73 -17.61 -10.54
CA LEU A 517 -16.24 -18.54 -9.54
C LEU A 517 -16.88 -19.91 -9.78
N ASP A 518 -16.10 -20.81 -10.38
CA ASP A 518 -16.54 -22.17 -10.71
C ASP A 518 -16.26 -23.13 -9.56
N VAL A 519 -17.31 -23.80 -9.11
CA VAL A 519 -17.25 -24.87 -8.10
C VAL A 519 -18.16 -26.01 -8.51
N PRO A 520 -17.78 -27.28 -8.31
CA PRO A 520 -18.67 -28.41 -8.51
C PRO A 520 -19.89 -28.35 -7.58
N ALA A 521 -21.03 -28.83 -8.07
CA ALA A 521 -22.29 -28.74 -7.34
C ALA A 521 -22.26 -29.49 -6.00
N ASP A 522 -21.56 -30.61 -5.92
CA ASP A 522 -21.40 -31.40 -4.70
C ASP A 522 -20.56 -30.67 -3.63
N VAL A 523 -19.52 -29.94 -4.04
CA VAL A 523 -18.71 -29.10 -3.14
C VAL A 523 -19.54 -27.91 -2.64
N SER A 524 -20.33 -27.30 -3.52
CA SER A 524 -21.22 -26.21 -3.17
C SER A 524 -22.27 -26.64 -2.13
N VAL A 525 -22.89 -27.79 -2.30
CA VAL A 525 -23.86 -28.36 -1.33
C VAL A 525 -23.20 -28.54 0.05
N ARG A 526 -22.01 -29.11 0.09
CA ARG A 526 -21.28 -29.32 1.36
C ARG A 526 -21.01 -28.00 2.06
N ARG A 527 -20.49 -26.99 1.36
CA ARG A 527 -20.21 -25.67 1.93
C ARG A 527 -21.45 -24.97 2.46
N GLN A 528 -22.59 -25.09 1.76
CA GLN A 528 -23.86 -24.53 2.21
C GLN A 528 -24.36 -25.24 3.47
N ALA A 529 -24.18 -26.56 3.57
CA ALA A 529 -24.54 -27.33 4.76
C ALA A 529 -23.68 -26.93 5.96
N ASP A 530 -22.38 -26.74 5.79
CA ASP A 530 -21.45 -26.31 6.84
C ASP A 530 -21.78 -24.88 7.35
N GLU A 531 -22.32 -24.01 6.47
CA GLU A 531 -22.78 -22.66 6.85
C GLU A 531 -24.20 -22.64 7.51
N GLY A 532 -24.82 -23.83 7.70
CA GLY A 532 -26.15 -23.96 8.30
C GLY A 532 -27.29 -23.54 7.37
N GLY A 533 -27.03 -23.40 6.09
CA GLY A 533 -28.03 -23.06 5.07
C GLY A 533 -28.77 -24.30 4.53
N SER A 534 -30.02 -24.11 4.06
CA SER A 534 -30.70 -25.13 3.29
C SER A 534 -30.11 -25.20 1.88
N ALA A 535 -29.44 -26.28 1.57
CA ALA A 535 -28.81 -26.49 0.27
C ALA A 535 -29.87 -26.68 -0.84
N ALA A 536 -29.69 -25.94 -1.96
CA ALA A 536 -30.40 -26.26 -3.19
C ALA A 536 -30.02 -27.67 -3.67
N SER A 537 -30.90 -28.33 -4.43
CA SER A 537 -30.58 -29.68 -4.92
C SER A 537 -29.33 -29.68 -5.80
N SER A 538 -28.49 -30.68 -5.65
CA SER A 538 -27.25 -30.83 -6.46
C SER A 538 -27.52 -30.74 -7.97
N GLY A 539 -28.65 -31.27 -8.43
CA GLY A 539 -29.07 -31.19 -9.82
C GLY A 539 -29.44 -29.78 -10.30
N GLU A 540 -29.99 -28.95 -9.43
CA GLU A 540 -30.30 -27.55 -9.76
C GLU A 540 -29.01 -26.70 -9.82
N LEU A 541 -28.11 -26.85 -8.85
CA LEU A 541 -26.81 -26.21 -8.85
C LEU A 541 -25.95 -26.61 -10.06
N ALA A 542 -26.01 -27.89 -10.47
CA ALA A 542 -25.33 -28.36 -11.68
C ALA A 542 -25.89 -27.69 -12.96
N ARG A 543 -27.21 -27.52 -13.07
CA ARG A 543 -27.83 -26.79 -14.19
C ARG A 543 -27.44 -25.33 -14.19
N GLN A 544 -27.46 -24.66 -13.04
CA GLN A 544 -27.03 -23.27 -12.92
C GLN A 544 -25.55 -23.10 -13.29
N ARG A 545 -24.67 -23.98 -12.80
CA ARG A 545 -23.25 -24.01 -13.17
C ARG A 545 -23.05 -24.11 -14.68
N SER A 546 -23.76 -25.05 -15.33
CA SER A 546 -23.70 -25.20 -16.78
C SER A 546 -24.16 -23.96 -17.52
N ALA A 547 -25.20 -23.26 -17.02
CA ALA A 547 -25.66 -22.02 -17.59
C ALA A 547 -24.62 -20.89 -17.45
N TYR A 548 -23.92 -20.77 -16.32
CA TYR A 548 -22.82 -19.82 -16.17
C TYR A 548 -21.65 -20.12 -17.10
N LEU A 549 -21.24 -21.39 -17.20
CA LEU A 549 -20.14 -21.80 -18.07
C LEU A 549 -20.45 -21.50 -19.55
N ALA A 550 -21.71 -21.62 -19.97
CA ALA A 550 -22.13 -21.26 -21.33
C ALA A 550 -21.98 -19.74 -21.64
N LEU A 551 -21.94 -18.89 -20.62
CA LEU A 551 -21.72 -17.44 -20.80
C LEU A 551 -20.25 -17.08 -20.99
N VAL A 552 -19.31 -17.95 -20.62
CA VAL A 552 -17.85 -17.65 -20.63
C VAL A 552 -17.39 -17.21 -22.02
N GLY A 553 -17.66 -18.03 -23.04
CA GLY A 553 -17.26 -17.73 -24.42
C GLY A 553 -17.99 -16.52 -25.02
N THR A 554 -19.24 -16.28 -24.59
CA THR A 554 -20.06 -15.18 -25.14
C THR A 554 -19.67 -13.81 -24.58
N TYR A 555 -19.29 -13.75 -23.30
CA TYR A 555 -19.07 -12.48 -22.60
C TYR A 555 -17.63 -12.28 -22.08
N GLY A 556 -16.73 -13.25 -22.30
CA GLY A 556 -15.33 -13.13 -21.88
C GLY A 556 -15.14 -13.13 -20.37
N LEU A 557 -15.85 -14.00 -19.65
CA LEU A 557 -15.71 -14.13 -18.20
C LEU A 557 -14.38 -14.80 -17.85
N ASN A 558 -13.70 -14.27 -16.84
CA ASN A 558 -12.52 -14.89 -16.27
C ASN A 558 -12.97 -16.01 -15.31
N VAL A 559 -12.69 -17.25 -15.67
CA VAL A 559 -13.09 -18.41 -14.85
C VAL A 559 -12.00 -18.70 -13.82
N VAL A 560 -12.42 -18.86 -12.57
CA VAL A 560 -11.54 -19.26 -11.48
C VAL A 560 -12.16 -20.43 -10.74
N THR A 561 -11.41 -21.55 -10.67
CA THR A 561 -11.84 -22.75 -9.95
C THR A 561 -11.58 -22.57 -8.46
N THR A 562 -12.65 -22.67 -7.66
CA THR A 562 -12.57 -22.47 -6.20
C THR A 562 -12.51 -23.79 -5.41
N GLN A 563 -11.97 -24.86 -6.02
CA GLN A 563 -11.74 -26.15 -5.34
C GLN A 563 -10.47 -26.14 -4.48
N SER A 564 -9.46 -25.40 -4.90
CA SER A 564 -8.17 -25.26 -4.22
C SER A 564 -8.26 -24.37 -2.98
N ARG A 565 -7.14 -24.18 -2.29
CA ARG A 565 -7.07 -23.33 -1.10
C ARG A 565 -7.62 -21.94 -1.42
N PRO A 566 -8.58 -21.45 -0.61
CA PRO A 566 -9.23 -20.13 -0.85
C PRO A 566 -8.23 -18.97 -1.00
N GLU A 567 -7.11 -19.03 -0.29
CA GLU A 567 -6.08 -17.99 -0.28
C GLU A 567 -5.37 -17.82 -1.62
N GLU A 568 -5.01 -18.92 -2.30
CA GLU A 568 -4.33 -18.89 -3.60
C GLU A 568 -5.26 -18.30 -4.67
N THR A 569 -6.50 -18.75 -4.67
CA THR A 569 -7.54 -18.26 -5.57
C THR A 569 -7.82 -16.79 -5.37
N THR A 570 -7.94 -16.37 -4.10
CA THR A 570 -8.18 -14.96 -3.74
C THR A 570 -7.00 -14.09 -4.14
N SER A 571 -5.77 -14.56 -3.91
CA SER A 571 -4.56 -13.85 -4.29
C SER A 571 -4.48 -13.62 -5.81
N ALA A 572 -4.86 -14.61 -6.61
CA ALA A 572 -4.91 -14.48 -8.07
C ALA A 572 -5.98 -13.46 -8.51
N VAL A 573 -7.20 -13.54 -7.94
CA VAL A 573 -8.30 -12.60 -8.22
C VAL A 573 -7.91 -11.17 -7.87
N VAL A 574 -7.33 -10.96 -6.70
CA VAL A 574 -6.86 -9.64 -6.23
C VAL A 574 -5.77 -9.10 -7.15
N ARG A 575 -4.72 -9.89 -7.40
CA ARG A 575 -3.61 -9.51 -8.26
C ARG A 575 -4.08 -9.10 -9.66
N ASP A 576 -4.88 -9.94 -10.30
CA ASP A 576 -5.25 -9.72 -11.71
C ASP A 576 -6.28 -8.59 -11.85
N THR A 577 -7.15 -8.41 -10.84
CA THR A 577 -8.06 -7.25 -10.79
C THR A 577 -7.30 -5.93 -10.59
N LEU A 578 -6.35 -5.88 -9.67
CA LEU A 578 -5.52 -4.69 -9.46
C LEU A 578 -4.64 -4.39 -10.69
N ARG A 579 -4.08 -5.42 -11.35
CA ARG A 579 -3.35 -5.25 -12.62
C ARG A 579 -4.26 -4.67 -13.72
N ALA A 580 -5.48 -5.14 -13.83
CA ALA A 580 -6.45 -4.60 -14.79
C ALA A 580 -6.81 -3.13 -14.46
N TYR A 581 -6.97 -2.80 -13.17
CA TYR A 581 -7.21 -1.45 -12.72
C TYR A 581 -6.06 -0.51 -13.12
N TYR A 582 -4.81 -0.86 -12.78
CA TYR A 582 -3.65 -0.01 -13.03
C TYR A 582 -3.17 -0.04 -14.49
N ARG A 583 -3.49 -1.06 -15.29
CA ARG A 583 -3.20 -1.07 -16.73
C ARG A 583 -3.83 0.12 -17.45
N ASN A 584 -5.04 0.46 -17.07
CA ASN A 584 -5.82 1.53 -17.69
C ASN A 584 -5.76 2.85 -16.89
N TYR A 585 -4.96 2.89 -15.81
CA TYR A 585 -4.83 4.06 -14.96
C TYR A 585 -4.06 5.15 -15.68
N GLY A 586 -4.69 6.31 -15.85
CA GLY A 586 -4.01 7.53 -16.26
C GLY A 586 -3.63 7.71 -17.73
N THR A 587 -4.05 6.83 -18.65
CA THR A 587 -3.64 6.95 -20.05
C THR A 587 -4.06 8.24 -20.76
N TRP A 588 -5.13 8.91 -20.33
CA TRP A 588 -5.54 10.18 -20.94
C TRP A 588 -5.39 11.39 -20.01
N VAL A 589 -5.56 11.22 -18.72
CA VAL A 589 -5.42 12.32 -17.73
C VAL A 589 -3.93 12.69 -17.57
N ASN A 590 -3.04 11.70 -17.55
CA ASN A 590 -1.59 11.95 -17.51
C ASN A 590 -1.05 12.52 -18.83
N ALA A 591 -1.64 12.16 -19.96
CA ALA A 591 -1.32 12.77 -21.24
C ALA A 591 -1.80 14.23 -21.36
N LEU A 592 -2.92 14.58 -20.69
CA LEU A 592 -3.50 15.94 -20.77
C LEU A 592 -2.92 16.90 -19.72
N LEU A 593 -2.59 16.40 -18.52
CA LEU A 593 -2.26 17.27 -17.39
C LEU A 593 -0.78 17.37 -17.07
N LEU A 594 0.07 16.46 -17.46
CA LEU A 594 1.53 16.52 -17.28
C LEU A 594 2.14 15.13 -17.63
N SER A 595 2.43 14.91 -18.89
CA SER A 595 3.44 13.90 -19.24
C SER A 595 4.74 14.34 -18.63
N ASN A 596 5.19 13.64 -17.58
CA ASN A 596 6.54 13.83 -17.07
C ASN A 596 7.48 13.28 -18.17
N PRO A 597 8.22 14.11 -18.92
CA PRO A 597 9.00 13.65 -20.08
C PRO A 597 10.04 12.59 -19.74
N GLY A 598 10.45 12.51 -18.46
CA GLY A 598 11.40 11.52 -17.97
C GLY A 598 10.84 10.09 -17.87
N GLN A 599 9.52 9.90 -17.92
CA GLN A 599 8.91 8.55 -17.93
C GLN A 599 8.73 7.97 -19.33
N MET A 600 8.80 8.81 -20.40
CA MET A 600 8.46 8.36 -21.74
C MET A 600 9.65 7.96 -22.62
N ASN A 601 10.87 8.36 -22.30
CA ASN A 601 12.03 7.92 -23.11
C ASN A 601 13.39 8.19 -22.42
N PRO A 602 14.03 7.19 -21.81
CA PRO A 602 15.33 7.36 -21.18
C PRO A 602 16.45 7.71 -22.19
N LYS A 603 16.23 7.53 -23.50
CA LYS A 603 17.23 7.80 -24.56
C LYS A 603 17.25 9.25 -25.05
N LYS A 604 16.38 10.15 -24.59
CA LYS A 604 16.32 11.55 -25.08
C LYS A 604 16.99 12.58 -24.17
N GLU A 605 17.46 12.23 -23.00
CA GLU A 605 18.12 13.18 -22.09
C GLU A 605 19.65 13.26 -22.25
N GLU A 606 20.24 12.44 -23.12
CA GLU A 606 21.71 12.42 -23.39
C GLU A 606 22.14 13.16 -24.66
N ARG A 607 21.31 14.00 -25.26
CA ARG A 607 21.72 14.85 -26.39
C ARG A 607 21.57 16.33 -26.09
#